data_b8b9fa8d213736449cd62287faf5f9c1
#
_entry.id   b8b9fa8d213736449cd62287faf5f9c1
#
_cell.length_a   1.000
_cell.length_b   1.000
_cell.length_c   1.000
_cell.angle_alpha   90.00
_cell.angle_beta   90.00
_cell.angle_gamma   90.00
#
_symmetry.space_group_name_H-M   'P 1'
#
loop_
_entity.id
_entity.type
_entity.pdbx_description
1 polymer ?
#
loop_
_entity_poly.entity_id
_entity_poly.type
_entity_poly.pdbx_seq_one_letter_code
_entity_poly.pdbx_strand_id
1 'polypeptide(L)'
;MAKEYTAVGTGSLKYAELTVDKERCVHPPTHRDCATFWIAEADKDGNLHLMGIDCEAEKILCEYFLGNPADKSNREYTEEKQRSRSRPPLFPEKAEINLKEEKGNYTAEYPAAESTDGMPVFIYRAYVSDRDCKEIAKGKTVPSYYLYESEDIISTSLGALPEGKYTIRILAETAYGVHSESINKTIEI
;
A
#
# COMPACT_ATOMS: atom_id res chain seq x y z
N MET A 1 -13.29 -17.78 10.84
CA MET A 1 -14.58 -17.49 11.51
C MET A 1 -15.07 -16.15 10.96
N ALA A 2 -16.27 -16.09 10.38
CA ALA A 2 -16.86 -14.81 9.98
C ALA A 2 -17.19 -14.03 11.26
N LYS A 3 -16.71 -12.77 11.34
CA LYS A 3 -17.06 -11.89 12.45
C LYS A 3 -18.54 -11.51 12.35
N GLU A 4 -19.24 -11.44 13.49
CA GLU A 4 -20.66 -11.07 13.54
C GLU A 4 -20.90 -9.56 13.42
N TYR A 5 -19.84 -8.75 13.27
CA TYR A 5 -19.90 -7.29 13.22
C TYR A 5 -18.97 -6.76 12.12
N THR A 6 -19.27 -5.57 11.65
CA THR A 6 -18.38 -4.78 10.79
C THR A 6 -17.47 -3.94 11.67
N ALA A 7 -16.16 -4.08 11.50
CA ALA A 7 -15.16 -3.27 12.21
C ALA A 7 -14.60 -2.20 11.27
N VAL A 8 -14.52 -0.97 11.76
CA VAL A 8 -13.91 0.16 11.07
C VAL A 8 -12.74 0.64 11.90
N GLY A 9 -11.54 0.67 11.30
CA GLY A 9 -10.37 1.30 11.91
C GLY A 9 -10.51 2.81 11.79
N THR A 10 -10.51 3.52 12.91
CA THR A 10 -10.81 4.97 12.95
C THR A 10 -9.62 5.86 12.60
N GLY A 11 -8.47 5.31 12.25
CA GLY A 11 -7.26 6.10 12.01
C GLY A 11 -6.65 6.65 13.30
N SER A 12 -5.78 7.63 13.15
CA SER A 12 -5.10 8.29 14.27
C SER A 12 -4.98 9.79 14.01
N LEU A 13 -5.22 10.58 15.05
CA LEU A 13 -5.01 12.04 15.03
C LEU A 13 -3.58 12.46 15.37
N LYS A 14 -2.67 11.51 15.58
CA LYS A 14 -1.32 11.78 16.05
C LYS A 14 -0.21 11.29 15.12
N TYR A 15 -0.35 10.09 14.59
CA TYR A 15 0.64 9.49 13.70
C TYR A 15 0.06 8.24 13.02
N ALA A 16 0.61 7.88 11.86
CA ALA A 16 0.27 6.63 11.20
C ALA A 16 1.11 5.49 11.75
N GLU A 17 0.45 4.39 12.09
CA GLU A 17 1.06 3.12 12.43
C GLU A 17 0.38 2.02 11.62
N LEU A 18 1.16 1.35 10.78
CA LEU A 18 0.64 0.41 9.79
C LEU A 18 1.17 -1.00 10.06
N THR A 19 0.29 -1.98 9.98
CA THR A 19 0.68 -3.39 10.05
C THR A 19 0.92 -3.90 8.63
N VAL A 20 2.18 -4.11 8.29
CA VAL A 20 2.60 -4.49 6.93
C VAL A 20 2.64 -5.99 6.72
N ASP A 21 3.23 -6.70 7.64
CA ASP A 21 3.19 -8.17 7.67
C ASP A 21 2.61 -8.52 9.02
N LYS A 22 1.87 -9.57 9.16
CA LYS A 22 1.16 -10.00 10.38
C LYS A 22 1.96 -9.93 11.70
N GLU A 23 3.22 -9.52 11.62
CA GLU A 23 4.20 -9.57 12.71
C GLU A 23 4.69 -8.21 13.21
N ARG A 24 4.59 -7.12 12.45
CA ARG A 24 5.13 -5.81 12.88
C ARG A 24 4.31 -4.62 12.41
N CYS A 25 4.10 -3.70 13.34
CA CYS A 25 3.72 -2.33 13.02
C CYS A 25 4.94 -1.56 12.52
N VAL A 26 4.75 -0.71 11.52
CA VAL A 26 5.77 0.19 11.00
C VAL A 26 5.26 1.62 11.00
N HIS A 27 6.19 2.54 11.19
CA HIS A 27 5.93 3.96 11.00
C HIS A 27 6.50 4.35 9.65
N PRO A 28 5.67 4.71 8.66
CA PRO A 28 6.17 5.23 7.40
C PRO A 28 6.89 6.57 7.60
N PRO A 29 7.75 7.01 6.66
CA PRO A 29 8.53 8.25 6.82
C PRO A 29 7.69 9.48 7.17
N THR A 30 6.50 9.59 6.61
CA THR A 30 5.55 10.69 6.81
C THR A 30 4.52 10.42 7.92
N HIS A 31 4.80 9.46 8.81
CA HIS A 31 3.84 9.02 9.83
C HIS A 31 3.36 10.11 10.80
N ARG A 32 4.11 11.21 10.94
CA ARG A 32 3.75 12.34 11.80
C ARG A 32 2.96 13.42 11.08
N ASP A 33 2.90 13.35 9.76
CA ASP A 33 2.25 14.33 8.90
C ASP A 33 0.80 13.91 8.58
N CYS A 34 0.23 13.02 9.40
CA CYS A 34 -1.13 12.54 9.23
C CYS A 34 -1.97 12.79 10.48
N ALA A 35 -3.17 13.28 10.26
CA ALA A 35 -4.23 13.30 11.24
C ALA A 35 -5.52 12.89 10.55
N THR A 36 -6.04 11.72 10.87
CA THR A 36 -7.21 11.18 10.19
C THR A 36 -8.33 10.88 11.17
N PHE A 37 -9.56 11.15 10.77
CA PHE A 37 -10.76 10.74 11.49
C PHE A 37 -11.84 10.27 10.53
N TRP A 38 -12.90 9.68 11.06
CA TRP A 38 -14.03 9.21 10.30
C TRP A 38 -15.30 9.93 10.68
N ILE A 39 -16.08 10.32 9.67
CA ILE A 39 -17.47 10.71 9.82
C ILE A 39 -18.33 9.49 9.44
N ALA A 40 -19.30 9.16 10.27
CA ALA A 40 -20.27 8.11 10.01
C ALA A 40 -21.66 8.72 10.04
N GLU A 41 -22.38 8.61 8.94
CA GLU A 41 -23.78 9.02 8.80
C GLU A 41 -24.65 7.78 8.62
N ALA A 42 -25.77 7.73 9.32
CA ALA A 42 -26.76 6.66 9.16
C ALA A 42 -28.07 7.23 8.64
N ASP A 43 -28.66 6.59 7.63
CA ASP A 43 -29.98 6.92 7.17
C ASP A 43 -31.07 6.25 8.03
N LYS A 44 -32.34 6.56 7.73
CA LYS A 44 -33.51 6.00 8.46
C LYS A 44 -33.66 4.47 8.33
N ASP A 45 -33.04 3.88 7.29
CA ASP A 45 -33.08 2.44 6.99
C ASP A 45 -31.85 1.72 7.57
N GLY A 46 -30.98 2.47 8.25
CA GLY A 46 -29.77 1.96 8.90
C GLY A 46 -28.60 1.74 7.94
N ASN A 47 -28.67 2.22 6.69
CA ASN A 47 -27.49 2.23 5.82
C ASN A 47 -26.49 3.27 6.32
N LEU A 48 -25.20 2.97 6.16
CA LEU A 48 -24.11 3.83 6.62
C LEU A 48 -23.35 4.43 5.46
N HIS A 49 -23.06 5.72 5.58
CA HIS A 49 -22.05 6.42 4.79
C HIS A 49 -20.86 6.75 5.69
N LEU A 50 -19.68 6.27 5.35
CA LEU A 50 -18.45 6.46 6.09
C LEU A 50 -17.49 7.30 5.24
N MET A 51 -16.99 8.40 5.81
CA MET A 51 -16.02 9.30 5.17
C MET A 51 -14.75 9.36 6.00
N GLY A 52 -13.63 8.94 5.43
CA GLY A 52 -12.29 9.13 6.01
C GLY A 52 -11.76 10.51 5.64
N ILE A 53 -11.41 11.31 6.62
CA ILE A 53 -10.96 12.70 6.44
C ILE A 53 -9.48 12.81 6.79
N ASP A 54 -8.71 13.44 5.89
CA ASP A 54 -7.41 14.01 6.20
C ASP A 54 -7.63 15.39 6.80
N CYS A 55 -7.28 15.56 8.08
CA CYS A 55 -7.51 16.81 8.81
C CYS A 55 -6.56 17.93 8.36
N GLU A 56 -5.36 17.57 7.91
CA GLU A 56 -4.35 18.57 7.52
C GLU A 56 -4.63 19.11 6.12
N ALA A 57 -4.97 18.20 5.20
CA ALA A 57 -5.37 18.59 3.85
C ALA A 57 -6.82 19.12 3.77
N GLU A 58 -7.63 18.94 4.81
CA GLU A 58 -9.07 19.24 4.82
C GLU A 58 -9.82 18.55 3.65
N LYS A 59 -9.47 17.28 3.38
CA LYS A 59 -9.97 16.50 2.24
C LYS A 59 -10.54 15.17 2.66
N ILE A 60 -11.48 14.68 1.85
CA ILE A 60 -11.96 13.30 1.94
C ILE A 60 -10.92 12.39 1.31
N LEU A 61 -10.36 11.46 2.09
CA LEU A 61 -9.45 10.42 1.63
C LEU A 61 -10.18 9.28 0.93
N CYS A 62 -11.30 8.87 1.49
CA CYS A 62 -12.08 7.76 0.98
C CYS A 62 -13.51 7.81 1.51
N GLU A 63 -14.42 7.20 0.77
CA GLU A 63 -15.82 7.07 1.12
C GLU A 63 -16.29 5.62 0.95
N TYR A 64 -17.12 5.16 1.88
CA TYR A 64 -17.75 3.85 1.82
C TYR A 64 -19.23 3.95 2.07
N PHE A 65 -20.02 3.36 1.19
CA PHE A 65 -21.46 3.22 1.34
C PHE A 65 -21.75 1.78 1.72
N LEU A 66 -22.19 1.59 2.95
CA LEU A 66 -22.55 0.29 3.48
C LEU A 66 -24.08 0.18 3.52
N GLY A 67 -24.61 -0.92 3.02
CA GLY A 67 -25.98 -1.30 3.35
C GLY A 67 -26.11 -1.49 4.87
N ASN A 68 -27.33 -1.64 5.36
CA ASN A 68 -27.54 -1.83 6.80
C ASN A 68 -26.67 -2.96 7.37
N PRO A 69 -25.71 -2.65 8.27
CA PRO A 69 -24.76 -3.66 8.80
C PRO A 69 -25.46 -4.77 9.62
N ALA A 70 -26.70 -4.55 10.06
CA ALA A 70 -27.49 -5.57 10.73
C ALA A 70 -28.02 -6.63 9.75
N ASP A 71 -28.12 -6.29 8.46
CA ASP A 71 -28.48 -7.25 7.43
C ASP A 71 -27.27 -8.13 7.05
N LYS A 72 -27.25 -9.35 7.58
CA LYS A 72 -26.15 -10.31 7.35
C LYS A 72 -26.08 -10.80 5.91
N SER A 73 -27.14 -10.67 5.11
CA SER A 73 -27.16 -11.09 3.71
C SER A 73 -26.42 -10.11 2.80
N ASN A 74 -26.27 -8.85 3.22
CA ASN A 74 -25.71 -7.75 2.45
C ASN A 74 -24.32 -7.30 2.92
N ARG A 75 -23.45 -8.22 3.28
CA ARG A 75 -22.07 -7.90 3.68
C ARG A 75 -21.17 -7.69 2.47
N GLU A 76 -21.04 -6.43 2.04
CA GLU A 76 -20.25 -6.04 0.89
C GLU A 76 -18.73 -6.04 1.15
N TYR A 77 -18.31 -5.75 2.39
CA TYR A 77 -16.90 -5.56 2.78
C TYR A 77 -16.28 -6.78 3.47
N THR A 78 -16.58 -7.98 2.97
CA THR A 78 -15.83 -9.18 3.38
C THR A 78 -14.49 -9.23 2.62
N GLU A 79 -13.45 -9.79 3.24
CA GLU A 79 -12.13 -9.96 2.61
C GLU A 79 -12.24 -10.68 1.25
N GLU A 80 -13.07 -11.71 1.18
CA GLU A 80 -13.30 -12.46 -0.05
C GLU A 80 -13.87 -11.60 -1.18
N LYS A 81 -14.93 -10.81 -0.89
CA LYS A 81 -15.54 -9.92 -1.89
C LYS A 81 -14.58 -8.81 -2.32
N GLN A 82 -13.84 -8.21 -1.38
CA GLN A 82 -12.88 -7.17 -1.70
C GLN A 82 -11.72 -7.73 -2.53
N ARG A 83 -11.18 -8.88 -2.18
CA ARG A 83 -10.15 -9.56 -2.97
C ARG A 83 -10.63 -9.87 -4.38
N SER A 84 -11.86 -10.34 -4.55
CA SER A 84 -12.42 -10.66 -5.88
C SER A 84 -12.64 -9.43 -6.76
N ARG A 85 -12.84 -8.27 -6.17
CA ARG A 85 -12.98 -6.97 -6.86
C ARG A 85 -11.66 -6.27 -7.12
N SER A 86 -10.65 -6.55 -6.28
CA SER A 86 -9.34 -5.90 -6.37
C SER A 86 -8.66 -6.20 -7.70
N ARG A 87 -8.08 -5.19 -8.30
CA ARG A 87 -7.36 -5.26 -9.58
C ARG A 87 -5.88 -5.01 -9.36
N PRO A 88 -5.00 -5.60 -10.20
CA PRO A 88 -3.58 -5.32 -10.16
C PRO A 88 -3.30 -3.82 -10.32
N PRO A 89 -2.48 -3.21 -9.45
CA PRO A 89 -1.95 -1.88 -9.73
C PRO A 89 -1.12 -1.88 -11.02
N LEU A 90 -1.02 -0.75 -11.70
CA LEU A 90 -0.29 -0.61 -12.94
C LEU A 90 0.86 0.38 -12.79
N PHE A 91 2.08 -0.06 -13.09
CA PHE A 91 3.18 0.87 -13.29
C PHE A 91 3.00 1.64 -14.61
N PRO A 92 3.50 2.89 -14.70
CA PRO A 92 3.56 3.60 -15.97
C PRO A 92 4.29 2.78 -17.04
N GLU A 93 3.87 2.89 -18.31
CA GLU A 93 4.41 2.10 -19.43
C GLU A 93 5.94 2.16 -19.56
N LYS A 94 6.54 3.30 -19.18
CA LYS A 94 8.00 3.52 -19.21
C LYS A 94 8.60 3.59 -17.80
N ALA A 95 8.04 2.86 -16.86
CA ALA A 95 8.58 2.84 -15.51
C ALA A 95 9.99 2.25 -15.49
N GLU A 96 10.93 3.01 -14.96
CA GLU A 96 12.33 2.61 -14.81
C GLU A 96 12.72 2.61 -13.34
N ILE A 97 13.61 1.69 -12.97
CA ILE A 97 14.21 1.66 -11.65
C ILE A 97 15.51 2.45 -11.71
N ASN A 98 15.65 3.48 -10.89
CA ASN A 98 16.89 4.22 -10.66
C ASN A 98 17.53 3.70 -9.37
N LEU A 99 18.82 3.33 -9.46
CA LEU A 99 19.56 2.86 -8.30
C LEU A 99 20.43 4.01 -7.77
N LYS A 100 20.29 4.30 -6.49
CA LYS A 100 21.17 5.20 -5.75
C LYS A 100 22.04 4.41 -4.79
N GLU A 101 23.30 4.81 -4.66
CA GLU A 101 24.24 4.25 -3.70
C GLU A 101 24.66 5.34 -2.72
N GLU A 102 24.56 5.04 -1.44
CA GLU A 102 25.09 5.89 -0.37
C GLU A 102 25.80 5.03 0.69
N LYS A 103 27.11 5.23 0.81
CA LYS A 103 27.96 4.53 1.79
C LYS A 103 27.84 3.01 1.75
N GLY A 104 27.81 2.45 0.53
CA GLY A 104 27.68 1.02 0.29
C GLY A 104 26.27 0.45 0.45
N ASN A 105 25.26 1.28 0.70
CA ASN A 105 23.86 0.87 0.72
C ASN A 105 23.15 1.35 -0.55
N TYR A 106 22.32 0.49 -1.08
CA TYR A 106 21.58 0.73 -2.31
C TYR A 106 20.11 1.00 -2.02
N THR A 107 19.57 1.95 -2.76
CA THR A 107 18.13 2.31 -2.74
C THR A 107 17.61 2.31 -4.16
N ALA A 108 16.52 1.60 -4.39
CA ALA A 108 15.82 1.63 -5.67
C ALA A 108 14.74 2.73 -5.62
N GLU A 109 14.79 3.65 -6.60
CA GLU A 109 13.75 4.65 -6.83
C GLU A 109 13.03 4.34 -8.14
N TYR A 110 11.72 4.46 -8.12
CA TYR A 110 10.85 4.14 -9.25
C TYR A 110 9.54 4.89 -9.15
N PRO A 111 8.82 5.12 -10.27
CA PRO A 111 7.52 5.79 -10.22
C PRO A 111 6.50 4.96 -9.45
N ALA A 112 5.59 5.65 -8.76
CA ALA A 112 4.47 5.01 -8.11
C ALA A 112 3.58 4.30 -9.15
N ALA A 113 3.00 3.17 -8.75
CA ALA A 113 2.00 2.48 -9.54
C ALA A 113 0.62 3.09 -9.26
N GLU A 114 -0.22 3.15 -10.28
CA GLU A 114 -1.58 3.66 -10.19
C GLU A 114 -2.55 2.54 -9.79
N SER A 115 -3.52 2.90 -8.97
CA SER A 115 -4.66 2.05 -8.68
C SER A 115 -5.62 2.02 -9.87
N THR A 116 -6.17 0.85 -10.18
CA THR A 116 -7.13 0.67 -11.28
C THR A 116 -8.56 0.40 -10.79
N ASP A 117 -8.75 0.29 -9.49
CA ASP A 117 -10.04 -0.04 -8.85
C ASP A 117 -10.41 0.91 -7.70
N GLY A 118 -9.65 2.00 -7.53
CA GLY A 118 -9.81 2.95 -6.44
C GLY A 118 -9.23 2.48 -5.10
N MET A 119 -8.66 1.27 -5.04
CA MET A 119 -7.98 0.78 -3.84
C MET A 119 -6.52 1.22 -3.88
N PRO A 120 -6.01 1.88 -2.82
CA PRO A 120 -4.63 2.37 -2.84
C PRO A 120 -3.63 1.21 -2.96
N VAL A 121 -2.47 1.49 -3.54
CA VAL A 121 -1.32 0.60 -3.42
C VAL A 121 -0.91 0.55 -1.95
N PHE A 122 -0.93 -0.65 -1.38
CA PHE A 122 -0.69 -0.85 0.04
C PHE A 122 0.80 -0.99 0.37
N ILE A 123 1.55 -1.69 -0.49
CA ILE A 123 2.97 -1.95 -0.28
C ILE A 123 3.70 -2.17 -1.61
N TYR A 124 4.93 -1.71 -1.68
CA TYR A 124 5.88 -2.09 -2.73
C TYR A 124 6.87 -3.10 -2.18
N ARG A 125 7.16 -4.13 -2.98
CA ARG A 125 8.14 -5.16 -2.64
C ARG A 125 9.25 -5.17 -3.67
N ALA A 126 10.48 -5.11 -3.21
CA ALA A 126 11.68 -5.23 -4.01
C ALA A 126 12.39 -6.55 -3.71
N TYR A 127 12.81 -7.23 -4.74
CA TYR A 127 13.60 -8.46 -4.67
C TYR A 127 14.86 -8.28 -5.51
N VAL A 128 15.99 -8.68 -4.95
CA VAL A 128 17.29 -8.69 -5.65
C VAL A 128 17.73 -10.13 -5.77
N SER A 129 17.94 -10.60 -6.98
CA SER A 129 18.40 -11.96 -7.28
C SER A 129 19.72 -11.93 -8.03
N ASP A 130 20.59 -12.91 -7.77
CA ASP A 130 21.80 -13.14 -8.53
C ASP A 130 21.52 -13.83 -9.89
N ARG A 131 22.58 -14.20 -10.61
CA ARG A 131 22.48 -14.89 -11.91
C ARG A 131 21.82 -16.26 -11.85
N ASP A 132 21.88 -16.91 -10.71
CA ASP A 132 21.30 -18.23 -10.47
C ASP A 132 19.84 -18.13 -9.93
N CYS A 133 19.24 -16.91 -10.03
CA CYS A 133 17.90 -16.59 -9.53
C CYS A 133 17.75 -16.78 -8.01
N LYS A 134 18.83 -16.80 -7.27
CA LYS A 134 18.81 -16.86 -5.81
C LYS A 134 18.55 -15.46 -5.25
N GLU A 135 17.56 -15.35 -4.34
CA GLU A 135 17.31 -14.10 -3.62
C GLU A 135 18.49 -13.75 -2.71
N ILE A 136 19.07 -12.57 -2.94
CA ILE A 136 20.21 -12.03 -2.19
C ILE A 136 19.75 -10.97 -1.19
N ALA A 137 18.79 -10.14 -1.61
CA ALA A 137 18.23 -9.10 -0.77
C ALA A 137 16.76 -8.88 -1.10
N LYS A 138 16.05 -8.29 -0.17
CA LYS A 138 14.67 -7.84 -0.34
C LYS A 138 14.43 -6.56 0.45
N GLY A 139 13.58 -5.71 -0.11
CA GLY A 139 13.11 -4.49 0.52
C GLY A 139 11.61 -4.37 0.43
N LYS A 140 11.06 -3.49 1.23
CA LYS A 140 9.64 -3.13 1.16
C LYS A 140 9.45 -1.67 1.55
N THR A 141 8.48 -1.02 0.92
CA THR A 141 8.07 0.35 1.22
C THR A 141 6.56 0.44 1.27
N VAL A 142 6.06 1.04 2.34
CA VAL A 142 4.66 1.41 2.46
C VAL A 142 4.54 2.84 1.96
N PRO A 143 3.79 3.11 0.88
CA PRO A 143 3.58 4.46 0.37
C PRO A 143 2.67 5.25 1.32
N SER A 144 2.63 6.58 1.15
CA SER A 144 1.80 7.47 1.96
C SER A 144 0.31 7.46 1.55
N TYR A 145 -0.27 6.28 1.26
CA TYR A 145 -1.67 6.12 0.86
C TYR A 145 -2.69 6.63 1.90
N TYR A 146 -2.25 6.88 3.11
CA TYR A 146 -3.03 7.44 4.22
C TYR A 146 -3.05 8.98 4.24
N LEU A 147 -2.35 9.63 3.29
CA LEU A 147 -2.38 11.07 3.04
C LEU A 147 -3.20 11.34 1.79
N TYR A 148 -3.75 12.55 1.69
CA TYR A 148 -4.47 12.99 0.50
C TYR A 148 -3.55 13.06 -0.73
N GLU A 149 -2.32 13.54 -0.55
CA GLU A 149 -1.29 13.53 -1.59
C GLU A 149 -0.30 12.39 -1.32
N SER A 150 -0.15 11.49 -2.29
CA SER A 150 0.82 10.41 -2.25
C SER A 150 2.07 10.76 -3.06
N GLU A 151 3.15 10.04 -2.80
CA GLU A 151 4.40 10.23 -3.52
C GLU A 151 4.29 9.78 -4.99
N ASP A 152 4.84 10.58 -5.92
CA ASP A 152 5.00 10.19 -7.33
C ASP A 152 6.17 9.21 -7.53
N ILE A 153 7.18 9.29 -6.65
CA ILE A 153 8.38 8.45 -6.67
C ILE A 153 8.50 7.70 -5.37
N ILE A 154 8.62 6.40 -5.49
CA ILE A 154 8.80 5.49 -4.36
C ILE A 154 10.27 5.14 -4.21
N SER A 155 10.75 5.13 -2.97
CA SER A 155 12.11 4.75 -2.62
C SER A 155 12.11 3.51 -1.74
N THR A 156 12.80 2.44 -2.17
CA THR A 156 12.92 1.20 -1.39
C THR A 156 14.38 0.88 -1.11
N SER A 157 14.74 0.77 0.16
CA SER A 157 16.07 0.35 0.57
C SER A 157 16.29 -1.13 0.27
N LEU A 158 17.42 -1.43 -0.37
CA LEU A 158 17.89 -2.79 -0.67
C LEU A 158 19.01 -3.22 0.26
N GLY A 159 19.56 -2.29 1.06
CA GLY A 159 20.72 -2.52 1.92
C GLY A 159 22.04 -2.61 1.14
N ALA A 160 23.04 -3.21 1.74
CA ALA A 160 24.33 -3.42 1.10
C ALA A 160 24.26 -4.63 0.14
N LEU A 161 24.78 -4.44 -1.07
CA LEU A 161 24.91 -5.49 -2.08
C LEU A 161 26.39 -5.74 -2.36
N PRO A 162 26.87 -7.01 -2.32
CA PRO A 162 28.23 -7.36 -2.72
C PRO A 162 28.48 -7.06 -4.20
N GLU A 163 29.76 -7.07 -4.62
CA GLU A 163 30.09 -7.04 -6.06
C GLU A 163 29.45 -8.21 -6.79
N GLY A 164 28.83 -7.94 -7.94
CA GLY A 164 28.15 -8.98 -8.71
C GLY A 164 27.14 -8.42 -9.73
N LYS A 165 26.51 -9.36 -10.46
CA LYS A 165 25.40 -9.04 -11.36
C LYS A 165 24.08 -9.49 -10.76
N TYR A 166 23.11 -8.56 -10.73
CA TYR A 166 21.83 -8.74 -10.09
C TYR A 166 20.68 -8.34 -10.98
N THR A 167 19.53 -8.94 -10.74
CA THR A 167 18.24 -8.47 -11.24
C THR A 167 17.43 -7.95 -10.07
N ILE A 168 17.03 -6.68 -10.14
CA ILE A 168 16.09 -6.04 -9.23
C ILE A 168 14.70 -6.18 -9.83
N ARG A 169 13.76 -6.69 -9.06
CA ARG A 169 12.34 -6.83 -9.41
C ARG A 169 11.49 -6.08 -8.40
N ILE A 170 10.63 -5.18 -8.85
CA ILE A 170 9.70 -4.42 -8.03
C ILE A 170 8.27 -4.81 -8.37
N LEU A 171 7.45 -5.00 -7.34
CA LEU A 171 6.02 -5.27 -7.42
C LEU A 171 5.27 -4.26 -6.55
N ALA A 172 4.12 -3.80 -7.04
CA ALA A 172 3.13 -3.09 -6.25
C ALA A 172 2.03 -4.08 -5.83
N GLU A 173 1.55 -3.98 -4.59
CA GLU A 173 0.58 -4.91 -4.02
C GLU A 173 -0.56 -4.13 -3.36
N THR A 174 -1.80 -4.56 -3.59
CA THR A 174 -2.98 -4.03 -2.89
C THR A 174 -3.10 -4.61 -1.48
N ALA A 175 -3.94 -4.02 -0.63
CA ALA A 175 -4.22 -4.53 0.72
C ALA A 175 -4.79 -5.98 0.74
N TYR A 176 -5.26 -6.47 -0.39
CA TYR A 176 -5.82 -7.82 -0.54
C TYR A 176 -4.85 -8.80 -1.22
N GLY A 177 -3.57 -8.42 -1.37
CA GLY A 177 -2.52 -9.29 -1.90
C GLY A 177 -2.60 -9.51 -3.42
N VAL A 178 -3.21 -8.58 -4.15
CA VAL A 178 -3.21 -8.59 -5.62
C VAL A 178 -2.00 -7.78 -6.10
N HIS A 179 -1.17 -8.40 -6.94
CA HIS A 179 0.11 -7.85 -7.39
C HIS A 179 0.02 -7.25 -8.79
N SER A 180 0.78 -6.18 -9.02
CA SER A 180 1.09 -5.67 -10.36
C SER A 180 1.94 -6.67 -11.15
N GLU A 181 2.07 -6.44 -12.45
CA GLU A 181 3.25 -6.89 -13.16
C GLU A 181 4.49 -6.22 -12.58
N SER A 182 5.64 -6.89 -12.71
CA SER A 182 6.88 -6.36 -12.15
C SER A 182 7.59 -5.44 -13.13
N ILE A 183 8.17 -4.36 -12.61
CA ILE A 183 9.26 -3.67 -13.31
C ILE A 183 10.59 -4.29 -12.89
N ASN A 184 11.53 -4.37 -13.83
CA ASN A 184 12.79 -5.10 -13.63
C ASN A 184 13.98 -4.28 -14.11
N LYS A 185 15.12 -4.42 -13.43
CA LYS A 185 16.41 -3.83 -13.85
C LYS A 185 17.53 -4.79 -13.57
N THR A 186 18.38 -5.02 -14.57
CA THR A 186 19.65 -5.71 -14.37
C THR A 186 20.74 -4.67 -14.08
N ILE A 187 21.57 -4.95 -13.08
CA ILE A 187 22.67 -4.10 -12.64
C ILE A 187 23.95 -4.91 -12.47
N GLU A 188 25.08 -4.23 -12.47
CA GLU A 188 26.39 -4.75 -12.11
C GLU A 188 27.01 -3.80 -11.07
N ILE A 189 27.45 -4.35 -9.95
CA ILE A 189 28.05 -3.65 -8.81
C ILE A 189 29.51 -4.07 -8.72
#